data_52c9c060f4bea3eb10769b53d0ccba6a
#
_entry.id   52c9c060f4bea3eb10769b53d0ccba6a
#
_cell.length_a   1.000
_cell.length_b   1.000
_cell.length_c   1.000
_cell.angle_alpha   90.00
_cell.angle_beta   90.00
_cell.angle_gamma   90.00
#
_symmetry.space_group_name_H-M   'P 1'
#
loop_
_entity.id
_entity.type
_entity.pdbx_description
1 polymer ?
#
loop_
_entity_poly.entity_id
_entity_poly.type
_entity_poly.pdbx_seq_one_letter_code
_entity_poly.pdbx_strand_id
1 'polypeptide(L)'
;MKILHVITSLRTGGAEHLMVDLLPALRALDNDVELLVFDGTPTPFMQQLEEEGVTIRHLGLGGSPYHPKNIIGLCKYMRRYDVVHTHNTACQFFAPIAKMMTLGGAKLVTTEHNATNRRRGKLLFKLIDRWMYARYSRIICIAQQTYQNLTAHLGTNKNMTVIFNGVRVDSFLHAIKDVAKETEFVVSMIAGFRHQKDQDTLIRAMAQLPGNYSLQLVGDGPRRGELENLIAKLQLGDRVKLLGIRTDIPDILAHSDVVVLSSHWEGLSLSSIEGMASGRPFVASDVDGLREIVKGYGILFPHQDYRALASAIRQLCENPEEYRRVAERCQARAKQYDISLMAKKYNEVYQEICPNL
;
A
#
# COMPACT_ATOMS: atom_id res chain seq x y z
N MET A 1 -7.68 24.19 -5.42
CA MET A 1 -6.65 24.00 -6.48
C MET A 1 -7.12 22.95 -7.46
N LYS A 2 -6.69 23.05 -8.73
CA LYS A 2 -6.96 22.06 -9.77
C LYS A 2 -5.79 21.06 -9.88
N ILE A 3 -6.02 19.82 -9.49
CA ILE A 3 -4.98 18.78 -9.31
C ILE A 3 -5.26 17.59 -10.23
N LEU A 4 -4.28 17.20 -11.02
CA LEU A 4 -4.33 15.97 -11.82
C LEU A 4 -3.39 14.93 -11.21
N HIS A 5 -3.95 13.83 -10.72
CA HIS A 5 -3.16 12.65 -10.42
C HIS A 5 -2.96 11.81 -11.68
N VAL A 6 -1.77 11.25 -11.87
CA VAL A 6 -1.41 10.47 -13.06
C VAL A 6 -0.81 9.14 -12.64
N ILE A 7 -1.43 8.05 -13.06
CA ILE A 7 -0.97 6.68 -12.80
C ILE A 7 -1.04 5.85 -14.09
N THR A 8 -0.30 4.74 -14.16
CA THR A 8 -0.27 3.92 -15.38
C THR A 8 -1.59 3.16 -15.63
N SER A 9 -2.21 2.66 -14.59
CA SER A 9 -3.51 1.95 -14.62
C SER A 9 -4.09 1.88 -13.21
N LEU A 10 -5.34 1.46 -13.07
CA LEU A 10 -5.97 1.13 -11.78
C LEU A 10 -6.19 -0.39 -11.62
N ARG A 11 -5.23 -1.20 -12.07
CA ARG A 11 -5.23 -2.64 -11.78
C ARG A 11 -4.87 -2.90 -10.31
N THR A 12 -4.87 -4.14 -9.87
CA THR A 12 -4.57 -4.51 -8.49
C THR A 12 -3.14 -4.18 -8.09
N GLY A 13 -2.96 -3.30 -7.09
CA GLY A 13 -1.66 -2.90 -6.54
C GLY A 13 -1.83 -1.91 -5.39
N GLY A 14 -0.80 -1.73 -4.56
CA GLY A 14 -0.87 -0.84 -3.40
C GLY A 14 -0.96 0.64 -3.76
N ALA A 15 -0.29 1.08 -4.83
CA ALA A 15 -0.39 2.46 -5.30
C ALA A 15 -1.77 2.75 -5.92
N GLU A 16 -2.33 1.77 -6.63
CA GLU A 16 -3.64 1.82 -7.26
C GLU A 16 -4.75 1.87 -6.19
N HIS A 17 -4.66 1.02 -5.15
CA HIS A 17 -5.59 1.05 -4.01
C HIS A 17 -5.52 2.38 -3.26
N LEU A 18 -4.32 2.91 -3.06
CA LEU A 18 -4.15 4.21 -2.42
C LEU A 18 -4.89 5.35 -3.16
N MET A 19 -4.97 5.31 -4.50
CA MET A 19 -5.72 6.32 -5.26
C MET A 19 -7.20 6.31 -4.92
N VAL A 20 -7.77 5.12 -4.67
CA VAL A 20 -9.18 4.96 -4.30
C VAL A 20 -9.51 5.67 -2.99
N ASP A 21 -8.59 5.65 -2.04
CA ASP A 21 -8.78 6.33 -0.75
C ASP A 21 -8.37 7.81 -0.78
N LEU A 22 -7.24 8.11 -1.43
CA LEU A 22 -6.64 9.44 -1.39
C LEU A 22 -7.41 10.50 -2.19
N LEU A 23 -7.90 10.15 -3.41
CA LEU A 23 -8.50 11.16 -4.28
C LEU A 23 -9.79 11.74 -3.71
N PRO A 24 -10.73 10.93 -3.19
CA PRO A 24 -11.90 11.46 -2.49
C PRO A 24 -11.54 12.28 -1.24
N ALA A 25 -10.52 11.85 -0.47
CA ALA A 25 -10.08 12.58 0.71
C ALA A 25 -9.47 13.96 0.36
N LEU A 26 -8.76 14.07 -0.78
CA LEU A 26 -8.26 15.35 -1.28
C LEU A 26 -9.39 16.25 -1.79
N ARG A 27 -10.45 15.69 -2.40
CA ARG A 27 -11.64 16.45 -2.81
C ARG A 27 -12.41 17.00 -1.61
N ALA A 28 -12.47 16.25 -0.52
CA ALA A 28 -13.07 16.70 0.74
C ALA A 28 -12.34 17.91 1.37
N LEU A 29 -11.15 18.27 0.86
CA LEU A 29 -10.38 19.47 1.23
C LEU A 29 -10.53 20.61 0.19
N ASP A 30 -11.67 20.68 -0.50
CA ASP A 30 -12.03 21.71 -1.50
C ASP A 30 -11.07 21.78 -2.70
N ASN A 31 -10.46 20.67 -3.08
CA ASN A 31 -9.66 20.59 -4.31
C ASN A 31 -10.49 20.01 -5.47
N ASP A 32 -10.29 20.55 -6.67
CA ASP A 32 -10.75 19.95 -7.92
C ASP A 32 -9.73 18.88 -8.36
N VAL A 33 -10.03 17.62 -8.04
CA VAL A 33 -9.12 16.48 -8.24
C VAL A 33 -9.64 15.58 -9.34
N GLU A 34 -8.82 15.37 -10.36
CA GLU A 34 -9.08 14.41 -11.45
C GLU A 34 -7.96 13.35 -11.51
N LEU A 35 -8.27 12.19 -12.07
CA LEU A 35 -7.32 11.11 -12.30
C LEU A 35 -7.11 10.90 -13.80
N LEU A 36 -5.86 10.79 -14.23
CA LEU A 36 -5.47 10.35 -15.58
C LEU A 36 -4.76 9.01 -15.50
N VAL A 37 -5.31 8.02 -16.19
CA VAL A 37 -4.67 6.71 -16.37
C VAL A 37 -4.13 6.57 -17.80
N PHE A 38 -2.97 5.92 -17.97
CA PHE A 38 -2.46 5.62 -19.30
C PHE A 38 -3.28 4.50 -19.95
N ASP A 39 -3.58 3.47 -19.18
CA ASP A 39 -4.45 2.35 -19.56
C ASP A 39 -5.80 2.50 -18.89
N GLY A 40 -6.82 2.85 -19.64
CA GLY A 40 -8.21 3.02 -19.21
C GLY A 40 -9.03 1.73 -19.25
N THR A 41 -8.40 0.54 -19.31
CA THR A 41 -9.14 -0.72 -19.20
C THR A 41 -9.94 -0.75 -17.91
N PRO A 42 -11.27 -0.94 -17.94
CA PRO A 42 -12.13 -0.87 -16.78
C PRO A 42 -11.69 -1.82 -15.66
N THR A 43 -11.73 -1.33 -14.44
CA THR A 43 -11.38 -2.10 -13.23
C THR A 43 -12.37 -1.77 -12.11
N PRO A 44 -12.52 -2.63 -11.08
CA PRO A 44 -13.34 -2.33 -9.91
C PRO A 44 -12.93 -1.02 -9.22
N PHE A 45 -11.64 -0.69 -9.17
CA PHE A 45 -11.15 0.56 -8.59
C PHE A 45 -11.57 1.80 -9.38
N MET A 46 -11.67 1.69 -10.72
CA MET A 46 -12.20 2.80 -11.54
C MET A 46 -13.67 3.03 -11.23
N GLN A 47 -14.47 1.97 -11.19
CA GLN A 47 -15.88 2.06 -10.87
C GLN A 47 -16.10 2.70 -9.49
N GLN A 48 -15.38 2.25 -8.47
CA GLN A 48 -15.46 2.81 -7.13
C GLN A 48 -15.14 4.30 -7.08
N LEU A 49 -14.09 4.75 -7.78
CA LEU A 49 -13.75 6.17 -7.86
C LEU A 49 -14.80 7.00 -8.59
N GLU A 50 -15.39 6.47 -9.66
CA GLU A 50 -16.47 7.12 -10.40
C GLU A 50 -17.73 7.26 -9.56
N GLU A 51 -18.09 6.25 -8.77
CA GLU A 51 -19.20 6.28 -7.80
C GLU A 51 -18.97 7.35 -6.71
N GLU A 52 -17.71 7.58 -6.31
CA GLU A 52 -17.32 8.66 -5.40
C GLU A 52 -17.15 10.03 -6.10
N GLY A 53 -17.52 10.10 -7.38
CA GLY A 53 -17.55 11.33 -8.17
C GLY A 53 -16.19 11.84 -8.62
N VAL A 54 -15.14 11.02 -8.62
CA VAL A 54 -13.83 11.38 -9.17
C VAL A 54 -13.86 11.24 -10.69
N THR A 55 -13.54 12.31 -11.40
CA THR A 55 -13.42 12.26 -12.87
C THR A 55 -12.18 11.49 -13.28
N ILE A 56 -12.38 10.40 -14.04
CA ILE A 56 -11.29 9.60 -14.58
C ILE A 56 -11.13 9.87 -16.08
N ARG A 57 -9.90 10.15 -16.50
CA ARG A 57 -9.50 10.31 -17.89
C ARG A 57 -8.50 9.23 -18.27
N HIS A 58 -8.45 8.84 -19.53
CA HIS A 58 -7.47 7.85 -20.00
C HIS A 58 -6.81 8.28 -21.33
N LEU A 59 -5.61 7.76 -21.60
CA LEU A 59 -4.88 8.00 -22.84
C LEU A 59 -5.14 6.93 -23.92
N GLY A 60 -5.65 5.78 -23.51
CA GLY A 60 -6.01 4.66 -24.40
C GLY A 60 -6.52 3.47 -23.59
N LEU A 61 -6.80 2.37 -24.27
CA LEU A 61 -7.19 1.08 -23.68
C LEU A 61 -6.09 0.07 -23.99
N GLY A 62 -5.46 -0.45 -22.93
CA GLY A 62 -4.33 -1.38 -23.04
C GLY A 62 -3.03 -0.73 -23.54
N GLY A 63 -2.05 -1.56 -23.80
CA GLY A 63 -0.75 -1.14 -24.33
C GLY A 63 0.34 -0.95 -23.28
N SER A 64 1.56 -0.67 -23.76
CA SER A 64 2.71 -0.45 -22.87
C SER A 64 2.64 0.91 -22.18
N PRO A 65 2.81 0.98 -20.85
CA PRO A 65 2.87 2.25 -20.12
C PRO A 65 4.07 3.12 -20.57
N TYR A 66 5.09 2.53 -21.18
CA TYR A 66 6.27 3.21 -21.71
C TYR A 66 6.13 3.66 -23.16
N HIS A 67 4.95 3.58 -23.76
CA HIS A 67 4.75 4.00 -25.14
C HIS A 67 4.88 5.54 -25.27
N PRO A 68 5.70 6.08 -26.20
CA PRO A 68 5.93 7.53 -26.34
C PRO A 68 4.66 8.38 -26.58
N LYS A 69 3.60 7.80 -27.15
CA LYS A 69 2.29 8.46 -27.30
C LYS A 69 1.73 9.01 -25.99
N ASN A 70 2.09 8.39 -24.85
CA ASN A 70 1.65 8.85 -23.53
C ASN A 70 2.23 10.24 -23.19
N ILE A 71 3.42 10.59 -23.71
CA ILE A 71 3.99 11.95 -23.55
C ILE A 71 3.10 12.97 -24.25
N ILE A 72 2.72 12.69 -25.50
CA ILE A 72 1.85 13.57 -26.30
C ILE A 72 0.48 13.71 -25.63
N GLY A 73 -0.07 12.60 -25.10
CA GLY A 73 -1.30 12.60 -24.33
C GLY A 73 -1.20 13.51 -23.09
N LEU A 74 -0.11 13.41 -22.31
CA LEU A 74 0.15 14.25 -21.14
C LEU A 74 0.26 15.75 -21.47
N CYS A 75 0.80 16.10 -22.64
CA CYS A 75 0.92 17.52 -23.07
C CYS A 75 -0.41 18.28 -22.99
N LYS A 76 -1.54 17.61 -23.27
CA LYS A 76 -2.88 18.21 -23.23
C LYS A 76 -3.27 18.73 -21.85
N TYR A 77 -2.66 18.21 -20.79
CA TYR A 77 -3.02 18.46 -19.41
C TYR A 77 -2.07 19.47 -18.71
N MET A 78 -0.81 19.63 -19.19
CA MET A 78 0.21 20.46 -18.52
C MET A 78 -0.13 21.93 -18.36
N ARG A 79 -1.13 22.46 -19.08
CA ARG A 79 -1.59 23.85 -18.99
C ARG A 79 -2.96 24.00 -18.33
N ARG A 80 -3.59 22.91 -17.93
CA ARG A 80 -4.98 22.89 -17.45
C ARG A 80 -5.10 22.73 -15.95
N TYR A 81 -4.00 22.35 -15.30
CA TYR A 81 -3.96 22.05 -13.87
C TYR A 81 -2.85 22.85 -13.19
N ASP A 82 -3.07 23.15 -11.93
CA ASP A 82 -2.10 23.84 -11.08
C ASP A 82 -0.99 22.87 -10.66
N VAL A 83 -1.40 21.64 -10.34
CA VAL A 83 -0.51 20.54 -9.93
C VAL A 83 -0.76 19.31 -10.81
N VAL A 84 0.31 18.70 -11.28
CA VAL A 84 0.31 17.34 -11.89
C VAL A 84 1.12 16.43 -10.99
N HIS A 85 0.44 15.49 -10.34
CA HIS A 85 1.02 14.57 -9.39
C HIS A 85 1.12 13.17 -9.98
N THR A 86 2.35 12.67 -10.15
CA THR A 86 2.61 11.39 -10.81
C THR A 86 2.85 10.27 -9.81
N HIS A 87 2.36 9.09 -10.18
CA HIS A 87 2.60 7.81 -9.49
C HIS A 87 3.17 6.82 -10.51
N ASN A 88 4.01 5.89 -10.10
CA ASN A 88 4.67 4.91 -10.96
C ASN A 88 5.70 5.51 -11.94
N THR A 89 6.70 4.69 -12.26
CA THR A 89 7.92 5.10 -12.97
C THR A 89 7.66 5.71 -14.36
N ALA A 90 6.73 5.15 -15.15
CA ALA A 90 6.47 5.67 -16.50
C ALA A 90 5.88 7.08 -16.45
N CYS A 91 4.93 7.33 -15.54
CA CYS A 91 4.35 8.66 -15.34
C CYS A 91 5.39 9.65 -14.84
N GLN A 92 6.24 9.22 -13.88
CA GLN A 92 7.35 10.02 -13.34
C GLN A 92 8.32 10.46 -14.42
N PHE A 93 8.60 9.60 -15.40
CA PHE A 93 9.53 9.92 -16.47
C PHE A 93 8.91 10.80 -17.56
N PHE A 94 7.65 10.58 -17.90
CA PHE A 94 6.99 11.27 -19.02
C PHE A 94 6.48 12.67 -18.67
N ALA A 95 6.06 12.90 -17.43
CA ALA A 95 5.52 14.22 -17.05
C ALA A 95 6.52 15.38 -17.16
N PRO A 96 7.80 15.26 -16.75
CA PRO A 96 8.81 16.28 -16.99
C PRO A 96 9.02 16.59 -18.47
N ILE A 97 9.03 15.57 -19.34
CA ILE A 97 9.19 15.73 -20.78
C ILE A 97 7.99 16.49 -21.37
N ALA A 98 6.76 16.06 -21.03
CA ALA A 98 5.54 16.72 -21.48
C ALA A 98 5.48 18.19 -21.04
N LYS A 99 5.89 18.47 -19.78
CA LYS A 99 5.97 19.86 -19.27
C LYS A 99 6.95 20.71 -20.09
N MET A 100 8.14 20.20 -20.42
CA MET A 100 9.12 20.89 -21.23
C MET A 100 8.62 21.17 -22.64
N MET A 101 7.94 20.18 -23.27
CA MET A 101 7.39 20.34 -24.63
C MET A 101 6.29 21.41 -24.71
N THR A 102 5.55 21.62 -23.63
CA THR A 102 4.38 22.51 -23.62
C THR A 102 4.64 23.86 -22.99
N LEU A 103 5.81 24.06 -22.35
CA LEU A 103 6.07 25.20 -21.47
C LEU A 103 4.93 25.38 -20.44
N GLY A 104 4.35 24.24 -19.97
CA GLY A 104 3.19 24.23 -19.06
C GLY A 104 3.53 24.79 -17.68
N GLY A 105 2.57 25.53 -17.08
CA GLY A 105 2.71 26.15 -15.76
C GLY A 105 2.57 25.18 -14.59
N ALA A 106 1.99 23.98 -14.78
CA ALA A 106 1.73 23.04 -13.70
C ALA A 106 2.97 22.74 -12.84
N LYS A 107 2.79 22.72 -11.53
CA LYS A 107 3.83 22.22 -10.60
C LYS A 107 3.84 20.71 -10.65
N LEU A 108 5.02 20.10 -10.81
CA LEU A 108 5.14 18.65 -10.80
C LEU A 108 5.41 18.15 -9.37
N VAL A 109 4.60 17.21 -8.94
CA VAL A 109 4.79 16.43 -7.71
C VAL A 109 4.86 14.96 -8.07
N THR A 110 5.61 14.17 -7.34
CA THR A 110 5.63 12.72 -7.50
C THR A 110 5.66 12.01 -6.17
N THR A 111 5.00 10.83 -6.11
CA THR A 111 5.11 9.92 -4.97
C THR A 111 5.94 8.69 -5.36
N GLU A 112 6.95 8.40 -4.55
CA GLU A 112 7.76 7.18 -4.68
C GLU A 112 7.18 6.09 -3.78
N HIS A 113 6.60 5.07 -4.42
CA HIS A 113 5.90 3.97 -3.75
C HIS A 113 6.80 2.77 -3.42
N ASN A 114 8.02 2.72 -3.97
CA ASN A 114 8.89 1.57 -3.83
C ASN A 114 10.16 1.92 -3.05
N ALA A 115 10.45 1.17 -1.99
CA ALA A 115 11.71 1.28 -1.26
C ALA A 115 12.91 0.88 -2.13
N THR A 116 12.74 -0.07 -3.05
CA THR A 116 13.77 -0.57 -3.96
C THR A 116 13.31 -0.53 -5.42
N ASN A 117 14.25 -0.31 -6.34
CA ASN A 117 13.98 -0.32 -7.77
C ASN A 117 15.17 -1.04 -8.48
N ARG A 118 14.87 -1.93 -9.43
CA ARG A 118 15.88 -2.67 -10.23
C ARG A 118 16.87 -1.78 -11.00
N ARG A 119 16.55 -0.48 -11.17
CA ARG A 119 17.42 0.51 -11.83
C ARG A 119 18.47 1.10 -10.88
N ARG A 120 18.25 1.04 -9.56
CA ARG A 120 19.18 1.55 -8.57
C ARG A 120 20.48 0.77 -8.60
N GLY A 121 21.62 1.48 -8.50
CA GLY A 121 22.96 0.90 -8.60
C GLY A 121 23.57 0.93 -10.01
N LYS A 122 22.84 1.27 -11.07
CA LYS A 122 23.38 1.42 -12.43
C LYS A 122 23.63 2.90 -12.74
N LEU A 123 24.85 3.27 -13.11
CA LEU A 123 25.29 4.66 -13.29
C LEU A 123 24.43 5.44 -14.31
N LEU A 124 24.09 4.82 -15.45
CA LEU A 124 23.24 5.44 -16.47
C LEU A 124 21.87 5.82 -15.92
N PHE A 125 21.20 4.90 -15.20
CA PHE A 125 19.91 5.19 -14.59
C PHE A 125 20.01 6.25 -13.48
N LYS A 126 21.13 6.32 -12.75
CA LYS A 126 21.36 7.38 -11.77
C LYS A 126 21.36 8.76 -12.42
N LEU A 127 21.98 8.93 -13.58
CA LEU A 127 21.99 10.20 -14.32
C LEU A 127 20.60 10.56 -14.84
N ILE A 128 19.89 9.60 -15.41
CA ILE A 128 18.53 9.78 -15.91
C ILE A 128 17.57 10.15 -14.76
N ASP A 129 17.65 9.42 -13.64
CA ASP A 129 16.82 9.66 -12.48
C ASP A 129 17.13 11.04 -11.85
N ARG A 130 18.40 11.44 -11.75
CA ARG A 130 18.79 12.78 -11.29
C ARG A 130 18.20 13.87 -12.17
N TRP A 131 18.27 13.70 -13.50
CA TRP A 131 17.66 14.63 -14.46
C TRP A 131 16.15 14.71 -14.28
N MET A 132 15.47 13.58 -14.12
CA MET A 132 14.03 13.47 -13.96
C MET A 132 13.55 14.11 -12.65
N TYR A 133 14.10 13.67 -11.51
CA TYR A 133 13.69 14.14 -10.18
C TYR A 133 14.00 15.63 -9.95
N ALA A 134 15.07 16.17 -10.55
CA ALA A 134 15.38 17.60 -10.47
C ALA A 134 14.28 18.52 -11.07
N ARG A 135 13.34 17.98 -11.83
CA ARG A 135 12.24 18.73 -12.44
C ARG A 135 10.96 18.75 -11.61
N TYR A 136 10.94 17.96 -10.55
CA TYR A 136 9.83 17.93 -9.61
C TYR A 136 9.95 19.04 -8.56
N SER A 137 8.86 19.77 -8.34
CA SER A 137 8.75 20.78 -7.28
C SER A 137 8.79 20.12 -5.90
N ARG A 138 8.22 18.90 -5.79
CA ARG A 138 8.26 18.09 -4.57
C ARG A 138 8.26 16.59 -4.91
N ILE A 139 8.99 15.81 -4.12
CA ILE A 139 9.06 14.36 -4.18
C ILE A 139 8.59 13.84 -2.82
N ILE A 140 7.51 13.08 -2.80
CA ILE A 140 6.93 12.47 -1.61
C ILE A 140 7.43 11.02 -1.54
N CYS A 141 8.03 10.64 -0.42
CA CYS A 141 8.43 9.27 -0.12
C CYS A 141 7.45 8.67 0.90
N ILE A 142 6.92 7.48 0.62
CA ILE A 142 5.89 6.87 1.47
C ILE A 142 6.41 6.31 2.81
N ALA A 143 7.72 6.21 2.98
CA ALA A 143 8.37 5.68 4.18
C ALA A 143 9.77 6.28 4.34
N GLN A 144 10.30 6.26 5.57
CA GLN A 144 11.65 6.75 5.87
C GLN A 144 12.72 5.97 5.08
N GLN A 145 12.56 4.66 4.95
CA GLN A 145 13.46 3.81 4.15
C GLN A 145 13.46 4.20 2.67
N THR A 146 12.28 4.52 2.10
CA THR A 146 12.16 5.00 0.72
C THR A 146 12.92 6.31 0.52
N TYR A 147 12.79 7.25 1.48
CA TYR A 147 13.51 8.51 1.49
C TYR A 147 15.03 8.31 1.54
N GLN A 148 15.53 7.48 2.46
CA GLN A 148 16.95 7.20 2.62
C GLN A 148 17.54 6.56 1.35
N ASN A 149 16.86 5.54 0.81
CA ASN A 149 17.30 4.84 -0.39
C ASN A 149 17.31 5.75 -1.63
N LEU A 150 16.32 6.64 -1.77
CA LEU A 150 16.27 7.58 -2.88
C LEU A 150 17.34 8.67 -2.73
N THR A 151 17.55 9.18 -1.51
CA THR A 151 18.63 10.14 -1.20
C THR A 151 20.00 9.57 -1.55
N ALA A 152 20.29 8.34 -1.15
CA ALA A 152 21.55 7.65 -1.47
C ALA A 152 21.73 7.46 -3.00
N HIS A 153 20.64 7.11 -3.71
CA HIS A 153 20.67 6.95 -5.16
C HIS A 153 20.92 8.28 -5.90
N LEU A 154 20.19 9.35 -5.52
CA LEU A 154 20.31 10.65 -6.18
C LEU A 154 21.54 11.46 -5.72
N GLY A 155 22.04 11.21 -4.52
CA GLY A 155 23.09 12.01 -3.87
C GLY A 155 22.60 13.38 -3.39
N THR A 156 21.29 13.56 -3.24
CA THR A 156 20.62 14.78 -2.74
C THR A 156 19.26 14.42 -2.18
N ASN A 157 18.80 15.22 -1.21
CA ASN A 157 17.46 15.16 -0.64
C ASN A 157 16.65 16.43 -0.93
N LYS A 158 17.10 17.25 -1.87
CA LYS A 158 16.42 18.51 -2.24
C LYS A 158 15.00 18.22 -2.71
N ASN A 159 14.03 18.98 -2.22
CA ASN A 159 12.61 18.88 -2.52
C ASN A 159 11.96 17.53 -2.14
N MET A 160 12.56 16.77 -1.24
CA MET A 160 12.04 15.50 -0.77
C MET A 160 11.36 15.65 0.60
N THR A 161 10.25 14.94 0.80
CA THR A 161 9.54 14.85 2.09
C THR A 161 9.03 13.44 2.30
N VAL A 162 8.81 13.07 3.56
CA VAL A 162 8.19 11.79 3.91
C VAL A 162 6.75 12.04 4.30
N ILE A 163 5.82 11.39 3.61
CA ILE A 163 4.41 11.33 3.98
C ILE A 163 4.01 9.87 3.94
N PHE A 164 3.75 9.29 5.09
CA PHE A 164 3.35 7.90 5.19
C PHE A 164 2.01 7.65 4.49
N ASN A 165 1.87 6.48 3.88
CA ASN A 165 0.60 6.04 3.33
C ASN A 165 -0.49 6.00 4.42
N GLY A 166 -1.72 6.28 4.00
CA GLY A 166 -2.90 6.17 4.84
C GLY A 166 -3.93 5.21 4.23
N VAL A 167 -4.88 4.79 5.04
CA VAL A 167 -6.06 4.01 4.64
C VAL A 167 -7.32 4.65 5.23
N ARG A 168 -8.49 4.31 4.72
CA ARG A 168 -9.78 4.68 5.37
C ARG A 168 -9.94 3.85 6.64
N VAL A 169 -9.31 4.30 7.74
CA VAL A 169 -9.29 3.54 8.99
C VAL A 169 -10.69 3.19 9.47
N ASP A 170 -11.64 4.11 9.34
CA ASP A 170 -13.03 3.92 9.77
C ASP A 170 -13.71 2.72 9.09
N SER A 171 -13.34 2.40 7.85
CA SER A 171 -13.88 1.24 7.12
C SER A 171 -13.44 -0.11 7.73
N PHE A 172 -12.39 -0.11 8.54
CA PHE A 172 -11.81 -1.31 9.15
C PHE A 172 -12.01 -1.34 10.67
N LEU A 173 -12.58 -0.29 11.28
CA LEU A 173 -12.78 -0.26 12.73
C LEU A 173 -13.90 -1.22 13.13
N HIS A 174 -13.53 -2.26 13.84
CA HIS A 174 -14.46 -3.18 14.48
C HIS A 174 -14.28 -3.20 15.99
N ALA A 175 -15.30 -3.63 16.71
CA ALA A 175 -15.19 -3.88 18.13
C ALA A 175 -14.13 -4.96 18.41
N ILE A 176 -13.40 -4.80 19.48
CA ILE A 176 -12.42 -5.81 19.89
C ILE A 176 -13.15 -7.09 20.28
N LYS A 177 -12.72 -8.20 19.67
CA LYS A 177 -13.36 -9.51 19.88
C LYS A 177 -13.08 -10.04 21.28
N ASP A 178 -14.09 -10.65 21.91
CA ASP A 178 -13.92 -11.38 23.17
C ASP A 178 -13.50 -12.83 22.88
N VAL A 179 -12.20 -13.03 22.80
CA VAL A 179 -11.59 -14.33 22.45
C VAL A 179 -11.79 -15.40 23.53
N ALA A 180 -12.15 -15.01 24.77
CA ALA A 180 -12.37 -15.98 25.86
C ALA A 180 -13.52 -16.97 25.61
N LYS A 181 -14.41 -16.66 24.68
CA LYS A 181 -15.57 -17.50 24.33
C LYS A 181 -15.34 -18.34 23.07
N GLU A 182 -14.20 -18.18 22.42
CA GLU A 182 -13.92 -18.85 21.16
C GLU A 182 -13.31 -20.24 21.41
N THR A 183 -13.78 -21.20 20.64
CA THR A 183 -13.23 -22.56 20.61
C THR A 183 -12.47 -22.86 19.32
N GLU A 184 -12.73 -22.09 18.29
CA GLU A 184 -12.06 -22.14 16.99
C GLU A 184 -11.48 -20.76 16.65
N PHE A 185 -10.29 -20.72 16.06
CA PHE A 185 -9.57 -19.49 15.80
C PHE A 185 -9.26 -19.34 14.30
N VAL A 186 -9.53 -18.17 13.77
CA VAL A 186 -9.29 -17.81 12.37
C VAL A 186 -8.10 -16.83 12.30
N VAL A 187 -7.03 -17.28 11.66
CA VAL A 187 -5.88 -16.44 11.31
C VAL A 187 -6.05 -15.96 9.88
N SER A 188 -5.80 -14.68 9.61
CA SER A 188 -5.92 -14.13 8.26
C SER A 188 -4.67 -13.37 7.83
N MET A 189 -4.32 -13.51 6.54
CA MET A 189 -3.28 -12.71 5.90
C MET A 189 -3.82 -12.14 4.58
N ILE A 190 -3.78 -10.80 4.47
CA ILE A 190 -4.22 -10.08 3.28
C ILE A 190 -2.97 -9.66 2.49
N ALA A 191 -2.63 -10.42 1.45
CA ALA A 191 -1.43 -10.16 0.65
C ALA A 191 -1.44 -10.86 -0.70
N GLY A 192 -0.92 -10.21 -1.75
CA GLY A 192 -0.67 -10.88 -3.03
C GLY A 192 0.34 -12.04 -2.90
N PHE A 193 0.14 -13.12 -3.63
CA PHE A 193 0.98 -14.33 -3.55
C PHE A 193 2.30 -14.14 -4.30
N ARG A 194 3.21 -13.42 -3.67
CA ARG A 194 4.55 -13.08 -4.17
C ARG A 194 5.62 -13.49 -3.16
N HIS A 195 6.82 -13.77 -3.61
CA HIS A 195 7.94 -14.12 -2.74
C HIS A 195 8.10 -13.15 -1.56
N GLN A 196 7.98 -11.85 -1.85
CA GLN A 196 8.08 -10.79 -0.84
C GLN A 196 7.19 -11.03 0.39
N LYS A 197 6.01 -11.64 0.22
CA LYS A 197 4.98 -11.74 1.28
C LYS A 197 5.13 -12.98 2.18
N ASP A 198 5.96 -13.95 1.80
CA ASP A 198 6.35 -15.12 2.60
C ASP A 198 5.19 -15.85 3.31
N GLN A 199 4.14 -16.18 2.54
CA GLN A 199 3.05 -17.01 3.05
C GLN A 199 3.53 -18.37 3.58
N ASP A 200 4.69 -18.84 3.10
CA ASP A 200 5.29 -20.12 3.51
C ASP A 200 5.53 -20.19 5.03
N THR A 201 6.08 -19.12 5.61
CA THR A 201 6.33 -19.03 7.06
C THR A 201 5.02 -19.17 7.83
N LEU A 202 3.94 -18.51 7.40
CA LEU A 202 2.64 -18.61 8.05
C LEU A 202 2.00 -20.00 7.89
N ILE A 203 2.05 -20.60 6.69
CA ILE A 203 1.55 -21.94 6.45
C ILE A 203 2.31 -22.98 7.32
N ARG A 204 3.63 -22.84 7.47
CA ARG A 204 4.44 -23.68 8.37
C ARG A 204 4.10 -23.47 9.85
N ALA A 205 3.76 -22.25 10.25
CA ALA A 205 3.29 -21.96 11.60
C ALA A 205 1.96 -22.66 11.90
N MET A 206 1.05 -22.74 10.93
CA MET A 206 -0.21 -23.49 11.09
C MET A 206 -0.01 -24.98 11.38
N ALA A 207 1.06 -25.58 10.88
CA ALA A 207 1.39 -26.98 11.19
C ALA A 207 1.83 -27.18 12.65
N GLN A 208 2.21 -26.10 13.36
CA GLN A 208 2.59 -26.15 14.79
C GLN A 208 1.42 -25.84 15.73
N LEU A 209 0.29 -25.33 15.19
CA LEU A 209 -0.89 -24.95 15.97
C LEU A 209 -1.87 -26.12 16.09
N PRO A 210 -2.66 -26.20 17.17
CA PRO A 210 -3.73 -27.19 17.34
C PRO A 210 -4.74 -27.20 16.18
N GLY A 211 -5.53 -28.26 16.09
CA GLY A 211 -6.49 -28.48 14.97
C GLY A 211 -7.61 -27.47 14.88
N ASN A 212 -7.90 -26.77 15.95
CA ASN A 212 -8.93 -25.73 16.02
C ASN A 212 -8.48 -24.34 15.50
N TYR A 213 -7.28 -24.24 14.90
CA TYR A 213 -6.83 -23.04 14.20
C TYR A 213 -6.99 -23.22 12.69
N SER A 214 -7.58 -22.26 12.02
CA SER A 214 -7.70 -22.17 10.56
C SER A 214 -6.99 -20.92 10.01
N LEU A 215 -6.61 -20.96 8.73
CA LEU A 215 -5.92 -19.88 8.04
C LEU A 215 -6.67 -19.48 6.76
N GLN A 216 -6.88 -18.20 6.59
CA GLN A 216 -7.38 -17.59 5.37
C GLN A 216 -6.29 -16.75 4.71
N LEU A 217 -5.83 -17.16 3.53
CA LEU A 217 -4.92 -16.38 2.69
C LEU A 217 -5.73 -15.65 1.61
N VAL A 218 -5.80 -14.34 1.74
CA VAL A 218 -6.57 -13.47 0.84
C VAL A 218 -5.62 -12.79 -0.14
N GLY A 219 -5.86 -12.99 -1.41
CA GLY A 219 -5.04 -12.50 -2.51
C GLY A 219 -4.80 -13.56 -3.56
N ASP A 220 -4.05 -13.20 -4.58
CA ASP A 220 -3.62 -14.11 -5.64
C ASP A 220 -2.25 -13.68 -6.18
N GLY A 221 -1.61 -14.53 -6.98
CA GLY A 221 -0.33 -14.22 -7.57
C GLY A 221 0.44 -15.43 -8.08
N PRO A 222 1.64 -15.17 -8.64
CA PRO A 222 2.41 -16.21 -9.32
C PRO A 222 2.81 -17.40 -8.44
N ARG A 223 2.78 -17.25 -7.11
CA ARG A 223 3.15 -18.32 -6.18
C ARG A 223 1.98 -19.21 -5.73
N ARG A 224 0.76 -19.02 -6.28
CA ARG A 224 -0.42 -19.79 -5.87
C ARG A 224 -0.16 -21.30 -5.88
N GLY A 225 0.35 -21.85 -6.98
CA GLY A 225 0.63 -23.27 -7.09
C GLY A 225 1.69 -23.80 -6.11
N GLU A 226 2.71 -22.96 -5.79
CA GLU A 226 3.71 -23.32 -4.78
C GLU A 226 3.09 -23.40 -3.38
N LEU A 227 2.16 -22.48 -3.05
CA LEU A 227 1.46 -22.46 -1.76
C LEU A 227 0.49 -23.65 -1.66
N GLU A 228 -0.25 -23.99 -2.71
CA GLU A 228 -1.13 -25.16 -2.77
C GLU A 228 -0.33 -26.46 -2.54
N ASN A 229 0.84 -26.59 -3.19
CA ASN A 229 1.75 -27.72 -2.99
C ASN A 229 2.27 -27.80 -1.54
N LEU A 230 2.60 -26.68 -0.92
CA LEU A 230 3.07 -26.62 0.46
C LEU A 230 1.96 -27.03 1.45
N ILE A 231 0.73 -26.57 1.24
CA ILE A 231 -0.46 -26.92 2.03
C ILE A 231 -0.70 -28.42 1.95
N ALA A 232 -0.69 -29.00 0.75
CA ALA A 232 -0.86 -30.44 0.54
C ALA A 232 0.26 -31.26 1.21
N LYS A 233 1.53 -30.86 1.06
CA LYS A 233 2.68 -31.50 1.68
C LYS A 233 2.60 -31.54 3.21
N LEU A 234 2.04 -30.49 3.81
CA LEU A 234 1.87 -30.38 5.27
C LEU A 234 0.53 -30.93 5.77
N GLN A 235 -0.30 -31.50 4.86
CA GLN A 235 -1.63 -32.03 5.17
C GLN A 235 -2.56 -31.02 5.86
N LEU A 236 -2.53 -29.76 5.39
CA LEU A 236 -3.30 -28.64 5.94
C LEU A 236 -4.53 -28.26 5.10
N GLY A 237 -4.95 -29.07 4.13
CA GLY A 237 -6.01 -28.74 3.19
C GLY A 237 -7.36 -28.37 3.83
N ASP A 238 -7.70 -28.97 4.97
CA ASP A 238 -8.94 -28.67 5.70
C ASP A 238 -8.85 -27.38 6.53
N ARG A 239 -7.63 -26.90 6.83
CA ARG A 239 -7.37 -25.79 7.74
C ARG A 239 -6.87 -24.52 7.07
N VAL A 240 -6.32 -24.61 5.85
CA VAL A 240 -5.76 -23.46 5.11
C VAL A 240 -6.53 -23.23 3.82
N LYS A 241 -7.14 -22.06 3.69
CA LYS A 241 -7.95 -21.67 2.53
C LYS A 241 -7.31 -20.54 1.76
N LEU A 242 -7.16 -20.69 0.44
CA LEU A 242 -6.75 -19.64 -0.49
C LEU A 242 -8.02 -18.99 -1.06
N LEU A 243 -8.40 -17.81 -0.56
CA LEU A 243 -9.68 -17.17 -0.88
C LEU A 243 -9.67 -16.40 -2.21
N GLY A 244 -8.49 -16.28 -2.87
CA GLY A 244 -8.36 -15.45 -4.06
C GLY A 244 -8.47 -13.95 -3.77
N ILE A 245 -8.68 -13.16 -4.82
CA ILE A 245 -8.87 -11.71 -4.72
C ILE A 245 -10.27 -11.44 -4.15
N ARG A 246 -10.32 -10.63 -3.09
CA ARG A 246 -11.56 -10.25 -2.40
C ARG A 246 -11.69 -8.72 -2.34
N THR A 247 -12.92 -8.23 -2.28
CA THR A 247 -13.27 -6.80 -2.09
C THR A 247 -13.84 -6.52 -0.71
N ASP A 248 -14.32 -7.54 -0.01
CA ASP A 248 -14.93 -7.49 1.33
C ASP A 248 -13.87 -7.68 2.45
N ILE A 249 -12.73 -7.02 2.31
CA ILE A 249 -11.62 -7.15 3.28
C ILE A 249 -12.03 -6.73 4.70
N PRO A 250 -12.82 -5.68 4.92
CA PRO A 250 -13.29 -5.33 6.26
C PRO A 250 -14.05 -6.47 6.93
N ASP A 251 -14.94 -7.16 6.21
CA ASP A 251 -15.73 -8.26 6.74
C ASP A 251 -14.85 -9.49 7.06
N ILE A 252 -13.88 -9.80 6.21
CA ILE A 252 -12.92 -10.88 6.45
C ILE A 252 -12.13 -10.60 7.74
N LEU A 253 -11.63 -9.38 7.90
CA LEU A 253 -10.89 -8.97 9.09
C LEU A 253 -11.77 -8.96 10.34
N ALA A 254 -13.04 -8.58 10.22
CA ALA A 254 -14.01 -8.63 11.33
C ALA A 254 -14.23 -10.06 11.85
N HIS A 255 -14.17 -11.07 10.98
CA HIS A 255 -14.34 -12.48 11.34
C HIS A 255 -13.03 -13.20 11.69
N SER A 256 -11.91 -12.50 11.62
CA SER A 256 -10.61 -13.04 12.02
C SER A 256 -10.41 -12.95 13.53
N ASP A 257 -9.47 -13.74 14.07
CA ASP A 257 -9.01 -13.65 15.44
C ASP A 257 -7.62 -13.04 15.53
N VAL A 258 -6.74 -13.36 14.60
CA VAL A 258 -5.39 -12.79 14.51
C VAL A 258 -5.10 -12.41 13.06
N VAL A 259 -4.56 -11.24 12.83
CA VAL A 259 -4.10 -10.81 11.50
C VAL A 259 -2.58 -10.88 11.45
N VAL A 260 -2.06 -11.50 10.39
CA VAL A 260 -0.62 -11.76 10.24
C VAL A 260 -0.08 -11.17 8.94
N LEU A 261 1.16 -10.66 8.99
CA LEU A 261 1.93 -10.33 7.78
C LEU A 261 3.38 -10.82 7.96
N SER A 262 3.73 -11.91 7.27
CA SER A 262 5.01 -12.61 7.41
C SER A 262 6.09 -12.16 6.41
N SER A 263 5.94 -11.02 5.78
CA SER A 263 6.76 -10.54 4.65
C SER A 263 8.26 -10.57 4.89
N HIS A 264 9.04 -10.81 3.84
CA HIS A 264 10.50 -10.67 3.86
C HIS A 264 10.97 -9.21 3.92
N TRP A 265 10.22 -8.30 3.33
CA TRP A 265 10.42 -6.84 3.37
C TRP A 265 9.16 -6.11 2.98
N GLU A 266 8.98 -4.93 3.52
CA GLU A 266 7.89 -4.00 3.13
C GLU A 266 8.42 -2.58 2.93
N GLY A 267 7.65 -1.80 2.18
CA GLY A 267 7.67 -0.35 2.32
C GLY A 267 6.79 0.05 3.51
N LEU A 268 5.75 0.82 3.25
CA LEU A 268 4.63 0.96 4.18
C LEU A 268 3.44 0.17 3.62
N SER A 269 3.12 -0.97 4.24
CA SER A 269 2.07 -1.86 3.77
C SER A 269 0.69 -1.36 4.20
N LEU A 270 -0.22 -1.09 3.24
CA LEU A 270 -1.61 -0.71 3.56
C LEU A 270 -2.29 -1.81 4.37
N SER A 271 -2.12 -3.08 3.96
CA SER A 271 -2.73 -4.22 4.67
C SER A 271 -2.25 -4.38 6.13
N SER A 272 -1.07 -3.83 6.50
CA SER A 272 -0.67 -3.79 7.90
C SER A 272 -1.49 -2.78 8.71
N ILE A 273 -1.80 -1.63 8.12
CA ILE A 273 -2.63 -0.59 8.76
C ILE A 273 -4.07 -1.08 8.86
N GLU A 274 -4.62 -1.66 7.79
CA GLU A 274 -5.96 -2.27 7.73
C GLU A 274 -6.11 -3.35 8.80
N GLY A 275 -5.14 -4.28 8.87
CA GLY A 275 -5.11 -5.33 9.89
C GLY A 275 -5.04 -4.79 11.31
N MET A 276 -4.21 -3.77 11.56
CA MET A 276 -4.13 -3.13 12.88
C MET A 276 -5.41 -2.36 13.25
N ALA A 277 -6.13 -1.81 12.27
CA ALA A 277 -7.40 -1.10 12.50
C ALA A 277 -8.54 -2.05 12.87
N SER A 278 -8.46 -3.32 12.50
CA SER A 278 -9.58 -4.28 12.54
C SER A 278 -10.09 -4.65 13.93
N GLY A 279 -9.46 -4.19 15.02
CA GLY A 279 -9.78 -4.64 16.38
C GLY A 279 -9.29 -6.06 16.69
N ARG A 280 -8.36 -6.55 15.90
CA ARG A 280 -7.67 -7.84 16.06
C ARG A 280 -6.20 -7.60 16.38
N PRO A 281 -5.55 -8.42 17.20
CA PRO A 281 -4.10 -8.39 17.33
C PRO A 281 -3.43 -8.57 15.98
N PHE A 282 -2.42 -7.74 15.71
CA PHE A 282 -1.62 -7.82 14.50
C PHE A 282 -0.23 -8.37 14.82
N VAL A 283 0.16 -9.42 14.09
CA VAL A 283 1.45 -10.11 14.24
C VAL A 283 2.24 -9.97 12.94
N ALA A 284 3.48 -9.51 13.00
CA ALA A 284 4.28 -9.28 11.81
C ALA A 284 5.72 -9.77 11.97
N SER A 285 6.37 -10.11 10.85
CA SER A 285 7.81 -10.35 10.80
C SER A 285 8.59 -9.09 11.17
N ASP A 286 9.68 -9.26 11.93
CA ASP A 286 10.56 -8.17 12.35
C ASP A 286 11.52 -7.76 11.22
N VAL A 287 10.95 -7.06 10.22
CA VAL A 287 11.66 -6.55 9.05
C VAL A 287 11.40 -5.06 8.87
N ASP A 288 12.25 -4.41 8.07
CA ASP A 288 12.08 -2.99 7.74
C ASP A 288 10.71 -2.73 7.09
N GLY A 289 10.12 -1.58 7.42
CA GLY A 289 8.77 -1.20 7.02
C GLY A 289 7.68 -1.74 7.95
N LEU A 290 7.73 -3.01 8.37
CA LEU A 290 6.79 -3.55 9.38
C LEU A 290 7.20 -3.16 10.79
N ARG A 291 8.50 -3.20 11.10
CA ARG A 291 9.02 -2.79 12.43
C ARG A 291 8.62 -1.38 12.79
N GLU A 292 8.67 -0.43 11.85
CA GLU A 292 8.33 0.97 12.08
C GLU A 292 6.86 1.17 12.51
N ILE A 293 5.95 0.35 11.98
CA ILE A 293 4.53 0.45 12.26
C ILE A 293 4.16 -0.33 13.51
N VAL A 294 4.68 -1.57 13.64
CA VAL A 294 4.17 -2.59 14.57
C VAL A 294 4.88 -2.56 15.91
N LYS A 295 6.18 -2.15 15.97
CA LYS A 295 6.96 -2.16 17.23
C LYS A 295 6.30 -1.32 18.32
N GLY A 296 6.02 -1.97 19.43
CA GLY A 296 5.39 -1.32 20.60
C GLY A 296 3.86 -1.32 20.56
N TYR A 297 3.23 -1.76 19.46
CA TYR A 297 1.77 -1.77 19.28
C TYR A 297 1.21 -3.18 19.02
N GLY A 298 1.70 -3.87 18.01
CA GLY A 298 1.44 -5.27 17.72
C GLY A 298 2.58 -6.17 18.20
N ILE A 299 2.60 -7.40 17.71
CA ILE A 299 3.63 -8.40 18.02
C ILE A 299 4.58 -8.54 16.83
N LEU A 300 5.88 -8.47 17.09
CA LEU A 300 6.91 -8.77 16.09
C LEU A 300 7.52 -10.15 16.38
N PHE A 301 7.64 -10.99 15.36
CA PHE A 301 8.34 -12.27 15.44
C PHE A 301 9.61 -12.25 14.55
N PRO A 302 10.67 -13.02 14.91
CA PRO A 302 11.90 -13.07 14.12
C PRO A 302 11.60 -13.52 12.67
N HIS A 303 12.21 -12.85 11.69
CA HIS A 303 12.00 -13.12 10.28
C HIS A 303 12.17 -14.60 9.93
N GLN A 304 11.20 -15.19 9.26
CA GLN A 304 11.12 -16.60 8.86
C GLN A 304 11.01 -17.62 10.02
N ASP A 305 10.89 -17.18 11.27
CA ASP A 305 10.71 -18.08 12.40
C ASP A 305 9.22 -18.46 12.57
N TYR A 306 8.80 -19.49 11.84
CA TYR A 306 7.42 -20.02 11.90
C TYR A 306 7.06 -20.58 13.29
N ARG A 307 8.04 -20.97 14.13
CA ARG A 307 7.80 -21.46 15.50
C ARG A 307 7.48 -20.31 16.43
N ALA A 308 8.27 -19.23 16.36
CA ALA A 308 7.98 -18.01 17.11
C ALA A 308 6.63 -17.40 16.70
N LEU A 309 6.31 -17.42 15.37
CA LEU A 309 5.01 -16.99 14.86
C LEU A 309 3.85 -17.85 15.45
N ALA A 310 3.96 -19.16 15.41
CA ALA A 310 2.95 -20.06 16.01
C ALA A 310 2.76 -19.81 17.51
N SER A 311 3.87 -19.64 18.25
CA SER A 311 3.83 -19.31 19.69
C SER A 311 3.13 -17.99 19.95
N ALA A 312 3.40 -16.94 19.17
CA ALA A 312 2.76 -15.63 19.29
C ALA A 312 1.25 -15.70 19.03
N ILE A 313 0.83 -16.39 17.96
CA ILE A 313 -0.60 -16.59 17.64
C ILE A 313 -1.30 -17.32 18.78
N ARG A 314 -0.72 -18.43 19.24
CA ARG A 314 -1.27 -19.24 20.32
C ARG A 314 -1.41 -18.45 21.63
N GLN A 315 -0.36 -17.73 22.03
CA GLN A 315 -0.35 -16.91 23.25
C GLN A 315 -1.47 -15.86 23.24
N LEU A 316 -1.70 -15.22 22.09
CA LEU A 316 -2.79 -14.23 21.95
C LEU A 316 -4.17 -14.90 22.11
N CYS A 317 -4.40 -16.03 21.46
CA CYS A 317 -5.69 -16.71 21.51
C CYS A 317 -5.98 -17.36 22.88
N GLU A 318 -4.95 -17.81 23.61
CA GLU A 318 -5.06 -18.43 24.93
C GLU A 318 -5.05 -17.40 26.09
N ASN A 319 -4.74 -16.10 25.84
CA ASN A 319 -4.70 -15.05 26.85
C ASN A 319 -5.61 -13.86 26.45
N PRO A 320 -6.89 -13.85 26.86
CA PRO A 320 -7.84 -12.81 26.50
C PRO A 320 -7.44 -11.38 26.93
N GLU A 321 -6.72 -11.25 28.03
CA GLU A 321 -6.26 -9.96 28.53
C GLU A 321 -5.17 -9.37 27.63
N GLU A 322 -4.18 -10.18 27.28
CA GLU A 322 -3.12 -9.80 26.34
C GLU A 322 -3.70 -9.54 24.93
N TYR A 323 -4.64 -10.37 24.47
CA TYR A 323 -5.36 -10.20 23.22
C TYR A 323 -5.98 -8.79 23.13
N ARG A 324 -6.79 -8.43 24.13
CA ARG A 324 -7.45 -7.12 24.20
C ARG A 324 -6.43 -5.99 24.20
N ARG A 325 -5.41 -6.08 25.04
CA ARG A 325 -4.36 -5.08 25.17
C ARG A 325 -3.63 -4.83 23.84
N VAL A 326 -3.28 -5.89 23.11
CA VAL A 326 -2.60 -5.77 21.82
C VAL A 326 -3.54 -5.20 20.76
N ALA A 327 -4.80 -5.65 20.71
CA ALA A 327 -5.79 -5.15 19.74
C ALA A 327 -6.06 -3.64 19.93
N GLU A 328 -6.23 -3.17 21.18
CA GLU A 328 -6.41 -1.75 21.49
C GLU A 328 -5.21 -0.90 21.03
N ARG A 329 -4.00 -1.38 21.28
CA ARG A 329 -2.78 -0.68 20.85
C ARG A 329 -2.64 -0.66 19.32
N CYS A 330 -2.99 -1.75 18.64
CA CYS A 330 -3.02 -1.81 17.18
C CYS A 330 -4.00 -0.78 16.62
N GLN A 331 -5.23 -0.71 17.12
CA GLN A 331 -6.21 0.28 16.66
C GLN A 331 -5.76 1.71 16.92
N ALA A 332 -5.23 2.00 18.09
CA ALA A 332 -4.71 3.33 18.42
C ALA A 332 -3.57 3.75 17.47
N ARG A 333 -2.72 2.80 17.08
CA ARG A 333 -1.65 3.03 16.09
C ARG A 333 -2.19 3.26 14.70
N ALA A 334 -3.14 2.45 14.25
CA ALA A 334 -3.74 2.56 12.91
C ALA A 334 -4.38 3.95 12.66
N LYS A 335 -5.02 4.54 13.66
CA LYS A 335 -5.62 5.89 13.57
C LYS A 335 -4.60 6.98 13.20
N GLN A 336 -3.31 6.78 13.47
CA GLN A 336 -2.25 7.72 13.08
C GLN A 336 -1.94 7.67 11.57
N TYR A 337 -2.45 6.67 10.87
CA TYR A 337 -2.33 6.47 9.43
C TYR A 337 -3.67 6.61 8.71
N ASP A 338 -4.60 7.37 9.29
CA ASP A 338 -5.85 7.66 8.60
C ASP A 338 -5.62 8.46 7.32
N ILE A 339 -6.38 8.12 6.28
CA ILE A 339 -6.24 8.75 4.95
C ILE A 339 -6.45 10.26 4.99
N SER A 340 -7.30 10.76 5.89
CA SER A 340 -7.54 12.20 6.04
C SER A 340 -6.30 12.95 6.52
N LEU A 341 -5.48 12.34 7.38
CA LEU A 341 -4.22 12.91 7.83
C LEU A 341 -3.19 12.94 6.70
N MET A 342 -3.14 11.90 5.88
CA MET A 342 -2.31 11.85 4.69
C MET A 342 -2.74 12.91 3.68
N ALA A 343 -4.03 13.01 3.37
CA ALA A 343 -4.60 13.99 2.44
C ALA A 343 -4.29 15.44 2.88
N LYS A 344 -4.40 15.74 4.17
CA LYS A 344 -4.01 17.05 4.72
C LYS A 344 -2.54 17.39 4.44
N LYS A 345 -1.62 16.46 4.70
CA LYS A 345 -0.19 16.65 4.42
C LYS A 345 0.10 16.80 2.93
N TYR A 346 -0.63 16.09 2.07
CA TYR A 346 -0.52 16.28 0.61
C TYR A 346 -1.00 17.67 0.21
N ASN A 347 -2.13 18.11 0.77
CA ASN A 347 -2.67 19.44 0.51
C ASN A 347 -1.71 20.56 0.97
N GLU A 348 -1.07 20.41 2.14
CA GLU A 348 -0.02 21.32 2.61
C GLU A 348 1.13 21.42 1.61
N VAL A 349 1.60 20.29 1.08
CA VAL A 349 2.63 20.25 0.03
C VAL A 349 2.19 21.00 -1.23
N TYR A 350 0.92 20.85 -1.64
CA TYR A 350 0.41 21.54 -2.83
C TYR A 350 0.32 23.06 -2.59
N GLN A 351 -0.13 23.48 -1.40
CA GLN A 351 -0.19 24.90 -1.01
C GLN A 351 1.20 25.53 -0.96
N GLU A 352 2.21 24.83 -0.40
CA GLU A 352 3.58 25.32 -0.36
C GLU A 352 4.18 25.59 -1.75
N ILE A 353 3.87 24.77 -2.75
CA ILE A 353 4.41 24.92 -4.11
C ILE A 353 3.55 25.82 -5.00
N CYS A 354 2.34 26.17 -4.56
CA CYS A 354 1.38 27.05 -5.25
C CYS A 354 0.86 28.15 -4.31
N PRO A 355 1.73 29.01 -3.73
CA PRO A 355 1.35 29.93 -2.66
C PRO A 355 0.38 31.04 -3.07
N ASN A 356 0.11 31.19 -4.38
CA ASN A 356 -0.75 32.26 -4.92
C ASN A 356 -2.13 31.73 -5.38
N LEU A 357 -2.50 30.50 -5.01
CA LEU A 357 -3.78 29.85 -5.28
C LEU A 357 -4.52 29.55 -3.93
#